data_a881c620bb08e13538c28e5caf639684
#
_entry.id   a881c620bb08e13538c28e5caf639684
#
_cell.length_a   1.000
_cell.length_b   1.000
_cell.length_c   1.000
_cell.angle_alpha   90.00
_cell.angle_beta   90.00
_cell.angle_gamma   90.00
#
_symmetry.space_group_name_H-M   'P 1'
#
loop_
_entity.id
_entity.type
_entity.pdbx_description
1 polymer ?
#
loop_
_entity_poly.entity_id
_entity_poly.type
_entity_poly.pdbx_seq_one_letter_code
_entity_poly.pdbx_strand_id
1 'polypeptide(L)'
;MMPSISSFLRRVDAVSWRLLLAVSVLAVLAGCQNVNLVQRKVPEPRPAPQATAPGEPQTPATEAPAPLTPLPGGPISTGKARVALLLPLSGANAALGQSMLNAAELALFLSESDKLELLPRDTEGPGGAAAAASSALDAGAELILGPIFANAVQDAAPIARARNVPVISFSNDGTVAGNGVFVAGFTPENQIDRVVAFARSRGAQKFAALVPDSPYGTRTIEALRQSVATFGGSVTRVARYTSTDTQDLSPVIRQLADYDARRAALRVNREALAAKNDEASKAALKRLDGVETAGDPQFDALLIPEGGSRLRAIAPQLSLFDIDTRRVRTLGSFDWNDPLTETEPALNGGWYPTPPPDSRAQFETSYQKTFNASPPRIASIAFDTTLLAAVLTRTDPDPGQARFSIERLTQPNGFAGADGIFRLKSNGIAERGLAVVEVHLRASRIVGPAPTTFDQPTN
;
A
#
# COMPACT_ATOMS: atom_id res chain seq x y z
N MET A 1 -18.75 -28.38 -53.89
CA MET A 1 -18.86 -29.86 -53.64
C MET A 1 -18.39 -30.10 -52.22
N MET A 2 -19.32 -30.23 -51.31
CA MET A 2 -19.08 -30.77 -49.92
C MET A 2 -19.02 -32.26 -49.94
N PRO A 3 -18.40 -32.92 -48.92
CA PRO A 3 -19.32 -33.60 -48.03
C PRO A 3 -18.99 -33.40 -46.51
N SER A 4 -20.09 -33.33 -45.81
CA SER A 4 -20.45 -33.58 -44.43
C SER A 4 -19.75 -34.80 -43.81
N ILE A 5 -19.28 -34.62 -42.55
CA ILE A 5 -19.09 -35.77 -41.62
C ILE A 5 -19.80 -35.43 -40.32
N SER A 6 -20.94 -36.03 -40.17
CA SER A 6 -21.70 -36.16 -38.93
C SER A 6 -21.34 -37.47 -38.20
N SER A 7 -21.47 -37.40 -36.87
CA SER A 7 -21.72 -38.53 -35.94
C SER A 7 -20.62 -39.51 -35.60
N PHE A 8 -20.08 -39.35 -34.37
CA PHE A 8 -19.75 -40.52 -33.52
C PHE A 8 -19.96 -40.16 -32.03
N LEU A 9 -21.23 -40.19 -31.61
CA LEU A 9 -21.59 -40.36 -30.20
C LEU A 9 -21.67 -41.86 -29.91
N ARG A 10 -20.76 -42.40 -29.12
CA ARG A 10 -20.96 -43.69 -28.47
C ARG A 10 -21.12 -43.51 -26.97
N ARG A 11 -22.25 -44.01 -26.52
CA ARG A 11 -22.72 -44.25 -25.14
C ARG A 11 -21.60 -44.89 -24.32
N VAL A 12 -21.33 -44.36 -23.14
CA VAL A 12 -20.65 -45.05 -22.05
C VAL A 12 -21.69 -45.31 -20.97
N ASP A 13 -21.87 -46.56 -20.68
CA ASP A 13 -22.96 -47.11 -19.86
C ASP A 13 -22.83 -46.72 -18.39
N ALA A 14 -23.98 -46.42 -17.81
CA ALA A 14 -24.21 -45.97 -16.43
C ALA A 14 -24.14 -47.12 -15.37
N VAL A 15 -23.38 -48.18 -15.61
CA VAL A 15 -23.31 -49.38 -14.73
C VAL A 15 -22.05 -49.40 -13.84
N SER A 16 -20.98 -48.65 -14.18
CA SER A 16 -19.72 -48.77 -13.48
C SER A 16 -19.60 -47.92 -12.20
N TRP A 17 -20.53 -47.03 -11.91
CA TRP A 17 -20.41 -46.11 -10.75
C TRP A 17 -21.13 -46.60 -9.48
N ARG A 18 -21.91 -47.68 -9.56
CA ARG A 18 -22.63 -48.25 -8.39
C ARG A 18 -21.81 -49.29 -7.61
N LEU A 19 -20.69 -49.76 -8.11
CA LEU A 19 -19.85 -50.76 -7.45
C LEU A 19 -18.70 -50.16 -6.62
N LEU A 20 -18.36 -48.86 -6.78
CA LEU A 20 -17.33 -48.19 -6.00
C LEU A 20 -17.81 -47.56 -4.69
N LEU A 21 -19.11 -47.44 -4.47
CA LEU A 21 -19.71 -46.89 -3.24
C LEU A 21 -20.02 -47.95 -2.17
N ALA A 22 -19.97 -49.26 -2.52
CA ALA A 22 -20.26 -50.33 -1.59
C ALA A 22 -19.07 -50.87 -0.79
N VAL A 23 -17.83 -50.49 -1.15
CA VAL A 23 -16.59 -50.97 -0.48
C VAL A 23 -16.11 -50.01 0.62
N SER A 24 -16.57 -48.76 0.63
CA SER A 24 -16.12 -47.75 1.59
C SER A 24 -16.89 -47.70 2.92
N VAL A 25 -17.98 -48.49 3.09
CA VAL A 25 -18.80 -48.47 4.31
C VAL A 25 -18.49 -49.64 5.27
N LEU A 26 -17.70 -50.63 4.89
CA LEU A 26 -17.40 -51.81 5.72
C LEU A 26 -16.07 -51.71 6.51
N ALA A 27 -15.33 -50.63 6.41
CA ALA A 27 -14.00 -50.45 7.10
C ALA A 27 -14.05 -49.67 8.43
N VAL A 28 -15.24 -49.26 8.92
CA VAL A 28 -15.35 -48.39 10.13
C VAL A 28 -15.87 -49.11 11.36
N LEU A 29 -16.16 -50.42 11.32
CA LEU A 29 -16.77 -51.16 12.43
C LEU A 29 -15.88 -52.22 13.13
N ALA A 30 -14.54 -52.17 12.97
CA ALA A 30 -13.65 -53.10 13.70
C ALA A 30 -12.46 -52.33 14.34
N GLY A 31 -12.69 -51.68 15.47
CA GLY A 31 -11.61 -50.95 16.13
C GLY A 31 -11.98 -50.39 17.50
N CYS A 32 -12.73 -51.12 18.32
CA CYS A 32 -12.91 -50.77 19.72
C CYS A 32 -12.64 -52.01 20.59
N GLN A 33 -11.42 -52.15 21.09
CA GLN A 33 -11.13 -52.85 22.37
C GLN A 33 -9.66 -52.58 22.73
N ASN A 34 -9.51 -51.84 23.79
CA ASN A 34 -8.49 -51.85 24.88
C ASN A 34 -8.12 -50.42 25.30
N VAL A 35 -8.93 -49.90 26.23
CA VAL A 35 -8.51 -48.77 27.08
C VAL A 35 -8.26 -49.31 28.46
N ASN A 36 -6.99 -49.47 28.83
CA ASN A 36 -6.57 -49.70 30.19
C ASN A 36 -6.78 -48.41 31.02
N LEU A 37 -7.69 -48.52 31.98
CA LEU A 37 -7.92 -47.51 33.01
C LEU A 37 -6.73 -47.44 34.00
N VAL A 38 -5.83 -46.53 33.79
CA VAL A 38 -4.87 -46.13 34.83
C VAL A 38 -5.56 -45.09 35.72
N GLN A 39 -5.90 -45.47 36.92
CA GLN A 39 -6.38 -44.57 37.97
C GLN A 39 -5.27 -43.53 38.30
N ARG A 40 -5.46 -42.27 37.89
CA ARG A 40 -4.67 -41.13 38.37
C ARG A 40 -5.26 -40.64 39.69
N LYS A 41 -4.47 -40.71 40.76
CA LYS A 41 -4.72 -40.05 42.04
C LYS A 41 -4.99 -38.55 41.80
N VAL A 42 -6.09 -38.07 42.35
CA VAL A 42 -6.45 -36.66 42.43
C VAL A 42 -5.51 -35.99 43.45
N PRO A 43 -4.80 -34.91 43.11
CA PRO A 43 -4.09 -34.09 44.07
C PRO A 43 -5.06 -33.19 44.83
N GLU A 44 -4.82 -33.01 46.15
CA GLU A 44 -5.55 -32.11 47.04
C GLU A 44 -5.53 -30.65 46.53
N PRO A 45 -6.60 -29.87 46.76
CA PRO A 45 -6.68 -28.48 46.31
C PRO A 45 -5.73 -27.59 47.14
N ARG A 46 -4.83 -26.89 46.45
CA ARG A 46 -4.08 -25.78 47.02
C ARG A 46 -5.00 -24.59 47.29
N PRO A 47 -4.74 -23.81 48.33
CA PRO A 47 -5.52 -22.60 48.62
C PRO A 47 -5.43 -21.60 47.46
N ALA A 48 -6.56 -20.99 47.10
CA ALA A 48 -6.65 -19.98 46.08
C ALA A 48 -5.83 -18.73 46.43
N PRO A 49 -5.06 -18.15 45.46
CA PRO A 49 -4.50 -16.82 45.64
C PRO A 49 -5.63 -15.78 45.59
N GLN A 50 -5.55 -14.80 46.48
CA GLN A 50 -6.45 -13.67 46.56
C GLN A 50 -6.52 -12.95 45.21
N ALA A 51 -7.76 -12.69 44.74
CA ALA A 51 -8.02 -11.91 43.55
C ALA A 51 -7.53 -10.48 43.73
N THR A 52 -6.48 -10.12 42.99
CA THR A 52 -6.18 -8.72 42.65
C THR A 52 -7.15 -8.25 41.62
N ALA A 53 -7.65 -7.03 41.75
CA ALA A 53 -8.59 -6.38 40.87
C ALA A 53 -8.17 -6.43 39.41
N PRO A 54 -9.13 -6.45 38.43
CA PRO A 54 -8.81 -6.49 37.02
C PRO A 54 -8.06 -5.22 36.60
N GLY A 55 -6.79 -5.39 36.24
CA GLY A 55 -6.06 -4.35 35.53
C GLY A 55 -6.71 -4.13 34.17
N GLU A 56 -6.88 -2.87 33.79
CA GLU A 56 -7.28 -2.46 32.44
C GLU A 56 -6.47 -3.19 31.39
N PRO A 57 -7.07 -3.57 30.23
CA PRO A 57 -6.33 -4.21 29.15
C PRO A 57 -5.30 -3.22 28.61
N GLN A 58 -4.05 -3.47 28.92
CA GLN A 58 -2.93 -2.78 28.25
C GLN A 58 -2.95 -3.21 26.78
N THR A 59 -3.36 -2.31 25.94
CA THR A 59 -3.13 -2.37 24.49
C THR A 59 -1.62 -2.51 24.29
N PRO A 60 -1.12 -3.48 23.49
CA PRO A 60 0.29 -3.51 23.16
C PRO A 60 0.62 -2.19 22.48
N ALA A 61 1.45 -1.36 23.11
CA ALA A 61 2.03 -0.20 22.47
C ALA A 61 2.80 -0.69 21.25
N THR A 62 2.35 -0.31 20.10
CA THR A 62 3.13 -0.45 18.85
C THR A 62 4.40 0.36 19.10
N GLU A 63 5.49 -0.34 19.32
CA GLU A 63 6.80 0.26 19.52
C GLU A 63 7.12 1.06 18.26
N ALA A 64 7.19 2.37 18.38
CA ALA A 64 7.65 3.23 17.32
C ALA A 64 9.03 2.75 16.86
N PRO A 65 9.33 2.72 15.53
CA PRO A 65 10.64 2.30 15.06
C PRO A 65 11.73 3.05 15.82
N ALA A 66 12.68 2.30 16.37
CA ALA A 66 13.78 2.88 17.13
C ALA A 66 14.50 3.95 16.30
N PRO A 67 14.88 5.08 16.88
CA PRO A 67 15.66 6.11 16.17
C PRO A 67 16.91 5.46 15.54
N LEU A 68 17.23 5.82 14.31
CA LEU A 68 18.42 5.33 13.62
C LEU A 68 19.66 5.63 14.49
N THR A 69 20.34 4.58 14.95
CA THR A 69 21.65 4.75 15.58
C THR A 69 22.62 5.20 14.50
N PRO A 70 23.37 6.31 14.68
CA PRO A 70 24.38 6.72 13.70
C PRO A 70 25.33 5.57 13.42
N LEU A 71 25.45 5.16 12.16
CA LEU A 71 26.47 4.18 11.76
C LEU A 71 27.84 4.83 11.91
N PRO A 72 28.82 4.18 12.58
CA PRO A 72 30.18 4.68 12.61
C PRO A 72 30.68 4.81 11.17
N GLY A 73 31.48 5.84 10.87
CA GLY A 73 31.83 6.30 9.53
C GLY A 73 32.03 5.18 8.50
N GLY A 74 31.30 5.29 7.39
CA GLY A 74 31.40 4.38 6.25
C GLY A 74 32.73 4.54 5.49
N PRO A 75 32.92 3.79 4.40
CA PRO A 75 34.18 3.82 3.63
C PRO A 75 34.47 5.22 3.11
N ILE A 76 35.70 5.73 3.39
CA ILE A 76 36.24 6.99 2.85
C ILE A 76 36.93 6.64 1.54
N SER A 77 36.34 7.04 0.39
CA SER A 77 36.91 6.84 -0.93
C SER A 77 37.39 8.15 -1.53
N THR A 78 38.59 8.16 -2.12
CA THR A 78 39.18 9.32 -2.82
C THR A 78 38.91 9.36 -4.32
N GLY A 79 38.18 8.34 -4.85
CA GLY A 79 37.84 8.18 -6.26
C GLY A 79 36.36 8.52 -6.57
N LYS A 80 35.89 8.00 -7.70
CA LYS A 80 34.46 8.03 -8.03
C LYS A 80 33.65 7.33 -6.94
N ALA A 81 32.52 7.91 -6.56
CA ALA A 81 31.58 7.28 -5.65
C ALA A 81 30.96 6.04 -6.32
N ARG A 82 31.09 4.88 -5.73
CA ARG A 82 30.49 3.66 -6.22
C ARG A 82 29.16 3.42 -5.56
N VAL A 83 28.12 3.40 -6.36
CA VAL A 83 26.74 3.21 -5.90
C VAL A 83 26.20 1.91 -6.50
N ALA A 84 25.90 0.94 -5.65
CA ALA A 84 25.30 -0.30 -6.08
C ALA A 84 23.82 -0.07 -6.45
N LEU A 85 23.37 -0.75 -7.50
CA LEU A 85 21.97 -0.75 -7.91
C LEU A 85 21.46 -2.20 -7.89
N LEU A 86 20.75 -2.58 -6.84
CA LEU A 86 20.27 -3.94 -6.62
C LEU A 86 18.88 -4.09 -7.22
N LEU A 87 18.79 -4.81 -8.33
CA LEU A 87 17.56 -4.96 -9.12
C LEU A 87 17.36 -6.42 -9.56
N PRO A 88 16.12 -6.87 -9.78
CA PRO A 88 15.84 -8.15 -10.41
C PRO A 88 16.15 -8.05 -11.91
N LEU A 89 17.36 -8.38 -12.32
CA LEU A 89 17.81 -8.30 -13.71
C LEU A 89 17.62 -9.62 -14.47
N SER A 90 17.23 -10.68 -13.78
CA SER A 90 16.82 -11.97 -14.33
C SER A 90 15.46 -12.40 -13.80
N GLY A 91 14.95 -13.57 -14.23
CA GLY A 91 13.70 -14.13 -13.74
C GLY A 91 12.43 -13.38 -14.20
N ALA A 92 11.35 -13.58 -13.46
CA ALA A 92 10.02 -13.06 -13.81
C ALA A 92 9.93 -11.53 -13.78
N ASN A 93 10.76 -10.88 -12.98
CA ASN A 93 10.75 -9.42 -12.77
C ASN A 93 11.83 -8.69 -13.58
N ALA A 94 12.53 -9.39 -14.49
CA ALA A 94 13.66 -8.82 -15.25
C ALA A 94 13.29 -7.56 -16.04
N ALA A 95 12.12 -7.54 -16.65
CA ALA A 95 11.64 -6.36 -17.41
C ALA A 95 11.46 -5.12 -16.51
N LEU A 96 10.96 -5.31 -15.28
CA LEU A 96 10.85 -4.25 -14.29
C LEU A 96 12.24 -3.78 -13.85
N GLY A 97 13.13 -4.71 -13.51
CA GLY A 97 14.51 -4.41 -13.11
C GLY A 97 15.26 -3.64 -14.19
N GLN A 98 15.15 -4.07 -15.46
CA GLN A 98 15.77 -3.36 -16.59
C GLN A 98 15.20 -1.94 -16.76
N SER A 99 13.90 -1.75 -16.60
CA SER A 99 13.29 -0.44 -16.70
C SER A 99 13.77 0.51 -15.59
N MET A 100 14.03 -0.01 -14.41
CA MET A 100 14.58 0.78 -13.30
C MET A 100 16.08 1.06 -13.49
N LEU A 101 16.82 0.13 -14.06
CA LEU A 101 18.22 0.37 -14.45
C LEU A 101 18.30 1.49 -15.50
N ASN A 102 17.47 1.44 -16.53
CA ASN A 102 17.38 2.50 -17.53
C ASN A 102 17.08 3.86 -16.90
N ALA A 103 16.19 3.91 -15.92
CA ALA A 103 15.86 5.17 -15.21
C ALA A 103 17.04 5.71 -14.40
N ALA A 104 17.82 4.84 -13.74
CA ALA A 104 19.03 5.22 -13.02
C ALA A 104 20.12 5.70 -13.97
N GLU A 105 20.32 5.04 -15.11
CA GLU A 105 21.25 5.46 -16.15
C GLU A 105 20.87 6.82 -16.75
N LEU A 106 19.56 7.06 -16.99
CA LEU A 106 19.06 8.35 -17.43
C LEU A 106 19.36 9.45 -16.40
N ALA A 107 19.16 9.18 -15.12
CA ALA A 107 19.49 10.13 -14.05
C ALA A 107 21.00 10.45 -14.00
N LEU A 108 21.84 9.42 -14.11
CA LEU A 108 23.29 9.61 -14.17
C LEU A 108 23.69 10.48 -15.38
N PHE A 109 23.13 10.18 -16.56
CA PHE A 109 23.39 10.94 -17.76
C PHE A 109 22.96 12.42 -17.62
N LEU A 110 21.74 12.67 -17.13
CA LEU A 110 21.22 14.03 -16.98
C LEU A 110 21.88 14.81 -15.82
N SER A 111 22.47 14.11 -14.85
CA SER A 111 23.22 14.75 -13.77
C SER A 111 24.58 15.29 -14.19
N GLU A 112 25.07 14.85 -15.36
CA GLU A 112 26.41 15.15 -15.88
C GLU A 112 27.54 14.87 -14.83
N SER A 113 27.29 13.88 -13.93
CA SER A 113 28.22 13.55 -12.86
C SER A 113 29.30 12.61 -13.35
N ASP A 114 30.52 13.10 -13.39
CA ASP A 114 31.72 12.28 -13.61
C ASP A 114 32.26 11.63 -12.32
N LYS A 115 31.70 12.01 -11.16
CA LYS A 115 32.08 11.55 -9.81
C LYS A 115 31.31 10.32 -9.35
N LEU A 116 30.30 9.82 -10.10
CA LEU A 116 29.45 8.68 -9.73
C LEU A 116 29.67 7.51 -10.69
N GLU A 117 29.75 6.31 -10.14
CA GLU A 117 29.79 5.04 -10.85
C GLU A 117 28.64 4.14 -10.34
N LEU A 118 27.78 3.68 -11.25
CA LEU A 118 26.71 2.71 -10.90
C LEU A 118 27.24 1.28 -11.06
N LEU A 119 26.94 0.45 -10.06
CA LEU A 119 27.27 -0.98 -10.01
C LEU A 119 25.99 -1.82 -10.02
N PRO A 120 25.38 -2.12 -11.18
CA PRO A 120 24.19 -2.98 -11.24
C PRO A 120 24.51 -4.40 -10.73
N ARG A 121 23.59 -4.96 -9.92
CA ARG A 121 23.66 -6.33 -9.39
C ARG A 121 22.28 -6.96 -9.42
N ASP A 122 22.26 -8.22 -9.86
CA ASP A 122 21.03 -8.99 -9.99
C ASP A 122 20.60 -9.60 -8.65
N THR A 123 19.39 -9.24 -8.18
CA THR A 123 18.81 -9.77 -6.95
C THR A 123 18.08 -11.10 -7.12
N GLU A 124 17.85 -11.56 -8.34
CA GLU A 124 17.26 -12.87 -8.65
C GLU A 124 18.28 -13.85 -9.22
N GLY A 125 19.56 -13.45 -9.27
CA GLY A 125 20.69 -14.32 -9.63
C GLY A 125 21.06 -15.32 -8.52
N PRO A 126 22.08 -16.15 -8.74
CA PRO A 126 22.54 -17.12 -7.75
C PRO A 126 22.90 -16.46 -6.42
N GLY A 127 22.30 -16.95 -5.31
CA GLY A 127 22.48 -16.41 -3.96
C GLY A 127 21.66 -15.17 -3.65
N GLY A 128 20.81 -14.71 -4.58
CA GLY A 128 19.79 -13.68 -4.36
C GLY A 128 20.34 -12.31 -3.95
N ALA A 129 19.51 -11.53 -3.27
CA ALA A 129 19.84 -10.17 -2.88
C ALA A 129 21.02 -10.09 -1.88
N ALA A 130 21.21 -11.10 -1.05
CA ALA A 130 22.36 -11.16 -0.12
C ALA A 130 23.68 -11.26 -0.88
N ALA A 131 23.78 -12.16 -1.88
CA ALA A 131 24.98 -12.28 -2.70
C ALA A 131 25.23 -11.05 -3.58
N ALA A 132 24.15 -10.46 -4.12
CA ALA A 132 24.20 -9.20 -4.86
C ALA A 132 24.77 -8.06 -4.00
N ALA A 133 24.31 -7.92 -2.75
CA ALA A 133 24.83 -6.95 -1.80
C ALA A 133 26.31 -7.20 -1.47
N SER A 134 26.67 -8.44 -1.14
CA SER A 134 28.08 -8.80 -0.86
C SER A 134 28.99 -8.44 -2.03
N SER A 135 28.64 -8.88 -3.25
CA SER A 135 29.39 -8.57 -4.47
C SER A 135 29.55 -7.07 -4.72
N ALA A 136 28.50 -6.29 -4.46
CA ALA A 136 28.56 -4.84 -4.61
C ALA A 136 29.51 -4.20 -3.60
N LEU A 137 29.46 -4.64 -2.34
CA LEU A 137 30.33 -4.13 -1.28
C LEU A 137 31.78 -4.54 -1.46
N ASP A 138 32.03 -5.74 -1.94
CA ASP A 138 33.39 -6.19 -2.29
C ASP A 138 33.96 -5.40 -3.49
N ALA A 139 33.09 -4.89 -4.37
CA ALA A 139 33.46 -3.95 -5.42
C ALA A 139 33.60 -2.51 -4.92
N GLY A 140 33.45 -2.25 -3.62
CA GLY A 140 33.64 -0.94 -2.99
C GLY A 140 32.42 -0.01 -3.06
N ALA A 141 31.20 -0.53 -3.10
CA ALA A 141 30.00 0.29 -3.03
C ALA A 141 29.90 1.04 -1.71
N GLU A 142 29.62 2.34 -1.78
CA GLU A 142 29.48 3.26 -0.66
C GLU A 142 27.99 3.53 -0.32
N LEU A 143 27.09 3.19 -1.23
CA LEU A 143 25.63 3.32 -1.10
C LEU A 143 24.99 2.17 -1.90
N ILE A 144 23.87 1.64 -1.40
CA ILE A 144 23.03 0.69 -2.11
C ILE A 144 21.69 1.36 -2.44
N LEU A 145 21.31 1.39 -3.72
CA LEU A 145 20.00 1.75 -4.24
C LEU A 145 19.22 0.47 -4.59
N GLY A 146 17.98 0.37 -4.14
CA GLY A 146 17.25 -0.88 -4.13
C GLY A 146 17.48 -1.68 -2.83
N PRO A 147 17.02 -2.95 -2.76
CA PRO A 147 16.15 -3.65 -3.71
C PRO A 147 14.72 -3.12 -3.79
N ILE A 148 13.93 -3.71 -4.72
CA ILE A 148 12.51 -3.36 -4.91
C ILE A 148 11.62 -4.06 -3.86
N PHE A 149 11.83 -5.35 -3.65
CA PHE A 149 10.95 -6.18 -2.84
C PHE A 149 11.40 -6.25 -1.38
N ALA A 150 10.46 -6.24 -0.45
CA ALA A 150 10.74 -6.22 0.99
C ALA A 150 11.59 -7.41 1.46
N ASN A 151 11.32 -8.62 0.96
CA ASN A 151 12.13 -9.80 1.27
C ASN A 151 13.60 -9.63 0.80
N ALA A 152 13.82 -9.12 -0.41
CA ALA A 152 15.15 -8.84 -0.91
C ALA A 152 15.89 -7.76 -0.09
N VAL A 153 15.14 -6.77 0.44
CA VAL A 153 15.69 -5.78 1.38
C VAL A 153 16.11 -6.46 2.69
N GLN A 154 15.29 -7.36 3.24
CA GLN A 154 15.60 -8.12 4.45
C GLN A 154 16.86 -8.96 4.29
N ASP A 155 17.09 -9.54 3.11
CA ASP A 155 18.27 -10.33 2.79
C ASP A 155 19.54 -9.46 2.62
N ALA A 156 19.44 -8.31 1.95
CA ALA A 156 20.57 -7.42 1.64
C ALA A 156 20.99 -6.54 2.84
N ALA A 157 20.04 -6.09 3.66
CA ALA A 157 20.28 -5.10 4.72
C ALA A 157 21.28 -5.56 5.79
N PRO A 158 21.29 -6.82 6.29
CA PRO A 158 22.29 -7.27 7.25
C PRO A 158 23.72 -7.20 6.68
N ILE A 159 23.88 -7.51 5.38
CA ILE A 159 25.16 -7.49 4.68
C ILE A 159 25.69 -6.06 4.56
N ALA A 160 24.82 -5.13 4.15
CA ALA A 160 25.14 -3.71 4.06
C ALA A 160 25.49 -3.11 5.43
N ARG A 161 24.73 -3.43 6.45
CA ARG A 161 24.94 -2.97 7.83
C ARG A 161 26.29 -3.42 8.39
N ALA A 162 26.71 -4.66 8.12
CA ALA A 162 28.02 -5.18 8.56
C ALA A 162 29.20 -4.36 7.99
N ARG A 163 29.00 -3.63 6.89
CA ARG A 163 30.01 -2.77 6.25
C ARG A 163 29.71 -1.28 6.45
N ASN A 164 28.71 -0.93 7.28
CA ASN A 164 28.27 0.45 7.51
C ASN A 164 27.88 1.22 6.22
N VAL A 165 27.31 0.51 5.24
CA VAL A 165 26.83 1.09 3.98
C VAL A 165 25.31 1.27 4.05
N PRO A 166 24.78 2.49 3.83
CA PRO A 166 23.35 2.74 3.84
C PRO A 166 22.67 2.10 2.61
N VAL A 167 21.39 1.79 2.80
CA VAL A 167 20.51 1.23 1.76
C VAL A 167 19.33 2.17 1.55
N ILE A 168 19.07 2.57 0.30
CA ILE A 168 17.84 3.29 -0.10
C ILE A 168 17.00 2.31 -0.92
N SER A 169 16.10 1.61 -0.24
CA SER A 169 15.21 0.62 -0.84
C SER A 169 14.11 1.28 -1.69
N PHE A 170 13.72 0.62 -2.77
CA PHE A 170 12.59 1.00 -3.63
C PHE A 170 11.26 0.38 -3.18
N SER A 171 11.28 -0.38 -2.09
CA SER A 171 10.09 -0.99 -1.51
C SER A 171 9.06 0.07 -1.07
N ASN A 172 7.79 -0.29 -1.13
CA ASN A 172 6.70 0.45 -0.50
C ASN A 172 6.34 -0.08 0.90
N ASP A 173 7.13 -1.03 1.41
CA ASP A 173 6.94 -1.62 2.73
C ASP A 173 7.78 -0.90 3.79
N GLY A 174 7.14 -0.03 4.58
CA GLY A 174 7.79 0.71 5.65
C GLY A 174 8.38 -0.17 6.76
N THR A 175 7.99 -1.45 6.87
CA THR A 175 8.50 -2.34 7.94
C THR A 175 9.97 -2.72 7.77
N VAL A 176 10.53 -2.55 6.57
CA VAL A 176 11.95 -2.81 6.33
C VAL A 176 12.84 -1.61 6.60
N ALA A 177 12.25 -0.46 6.97
CA ALA A 177 12.97 0.78 7.29
C ALA A 177 13.71 0.68 8.63
N GLY A 178 14.74 1.52 8.76
CA GLY A 178 15.51 1.62 10.01
C GLY A 178 16.87 0.92 9.93
N ASN A 179 17.71 1.17 10.91
CA ASN A 179 19.05 0.57 11.02
C ASN A 179 19.90 0.70 9.74
N GLY A 180 19.91 1.90 9.13
CA GLY A 180 20.66 2.18 7.89
C GLY A 180 19.90 1.89 6.61
N VAL A 181 18.64 1.41 6.70
CA VAL A 181 17.75 1.21 5.56
C VAL A 181 16.74 2.35 5.46
N PHE A 182 16.70 3.02 4.32
CA PHE A 182 15.69 3.99 3.95
C PHE A 182 14.73 3.38 2.91
N VAL A 183 13.44 3.66 3.05
CA VAL A 183 12.39 3.24 2.11
C VAL A 183 11.98 4.44 1.30
N ALA A 184 12.36 4.47 0.01
CA ALA A 184 12.07 5.56 -0.92
C ALA A 184 10.79 5.34 -1.74
N GLY A 185 10.19 4.16 -1.67
CA GLY A 185 8.95 3.85 -2.39
C GLY A 185 7.75 4.64 -1.91
N PHE A 186 6.64 4.53 -2.64
CA PHE A 186 5.36 5.16 -2.26
C PHE A 186 4.68 4.35 -1.17
N THR A 187 5.03 4.63 0.08
CA THR A 187 4.43 3.92 1.22
C THR A 187 2.97 4.34 1.45
N PRO A 188 2.12 3.47 2.03
CA PRO A 188 0.76 3.83 2.39
C PRO A 188 0.69 5.05 3.29
N GLU A 189 1.61 5.18 4.24
CA GLU A 189 1.68 6.27 5.22
C GLU A 189 1.72 7.64 4.52
N ASN A 190 2.65 7.83 3.59
CA ASN A 190 2.79 9.09 2.86
C ASN A 190 1.54 9.46 2.06
N GLN A 191 0.96 8.46 1.41
CA GLN A 191 -0.21 8.65 0.57
C GLN A 191 -1.44 9.02 1.41
N ILE A 192 -1.66 8.28 2.49
CA ILE A 192 -2.81 8.46 3.36
C ILE A 192 -2.70 9.76 4.15
N ASP A 193 -1.52 10.09 4.68
CA ASP A 193 -1.27 11.36 5.35
C ASP A 193 -1.69 12.52 4.44
N ARG A 194 -1.26 12.50 3.17
CA ARG A 194 -1.56 13.56 2.23
C ARG A 194 -3.06 13.72 1.96
N VAL A 195 -3.76 12.62 1.66
CA VAL A 195 -5.19 12.70 1.29
C VAL A 195 -6.08 12.93 2.50
N VAL A 196 -5.72 12.41 3.67
CA VAL A 196 -6.44 12.66 4.94
C VAL A 196 -6.28 14.11 5.38
N ALA A 197 -5.06 14.65 5.39
CA ALA A 197 -4.81 16.06 5.70
C ALA A 197 -5.64 16.97 4.78
N PHE A 198 -5.68 16.67 3.48
CA PHE A 198 -6.50 17.42 2.53
C PHE A 198 -8.00 17.26 2.81
N ALA A 199 -8.50 16.05 3.05
CA ALA A 199 -9.90 15.81 3.37
C ALA A 199 -10.31 16.54 4.68
N ARG A 200 -9.42 16.56 5.67
CA ARG A 200 -9.61 17.32 6.92
C ARG A 200 -9.73 18.81 6.66
N SER A 201 -8.86 19.38 5.84
CA SER A 201 -8.92 20.80 5.47
C SER A 201 -10.21 21.17 4.72
N ARG A 202 -10.90 20.16 4.15
CA ARG A 202 -12.19 20.30 3.46
C ARG A 202 -13.40 19.93 4.34
N GLY A 203 -13.19 19.68 5.63
CA GLY A 203 -14.24 19.50 6.62
C GLY A 203 -14.61 18.04 6.94
N ALA A 204 -13.99 17.03 6.31
CA ALA A 204 -14.23 15.63 6.66
C ALA A 204 -13.78 15.35 8.10
N GLN A 205 -14.63 14.71 8.90
CA GLN A 205 -14.35 14.40 10.31
C GLN A 205 -14.40 12.91 10.61
N LYS A 206 -15.24 12.16 9.90
CA LYS A 206 -15.48 10.75 10.10
C LYS A 206 -14.99 9.98 8.90
N PHE A 207 -14.05 9.08 9.14
CA PHE A 207 -13.41 8.30 8.09
C PHE A 207 -13.82 6.83 8.18
N ALA A 208 -13.96 6.20 7.03
CA ALA A 208 -14.09 4.75 6.90
C ALA A 208 -13.04 4.21 5.92
N ALA A 209 -12.81 2.91 5.96
CA ALA A 209 -11.92 2.22 5.02
C ALA A 209 -12.53 0.91 4.53
N LEU A 210 -12.35 0.65 3.24
CA LEU A 210 -12.62 -0.62 2.58
C LEU A 210 -11.30 -1.14 2.01
N VAL A 211 -10.69 -2.15 2.63
CA VAL A 211 -9.32 -2.59 2.35
C VAL A 211 -9.24 -4.10 2.11
N PRO A 212 -8.24 -4.58 1.34
CA PRO A 212 -8.00 -6.01 1.22
C PRO A 212 -7.56 -6.61 2.57
N ASP A 213 -7.94 -7.86 2.82
CA ASP A 213 -7.45 -8.64 3.95
C ASP A 213 -6.04 -9.18 3.64
N SER A 214 -5.07 -8.32 3.83
CA SER A 214 -3.65 -8.54 3.51
C SER A 214 -2.75 -7.70 4.40
N PRO A 215 -1.43 -7.94 4.42
CA PRO A 215 -0.47 -7.08 5.10
C PRO A 215 -0.54 -5.62 4.64
N TYR A 216 -0.76 -5.38 3.34
CA TYR A 216 -0.97 -4.04 2.79
C TYR A 216 -2.21 -3.35 3.37
N GLY A 217 -3.36 -4.06 3.42
CA GLY A 217 -4.59 -3.53 4.01
C GLY A 217 -4.44 -3.24 5.51
N THR A 218 -3.69 -4.07 6.24
CA THR A 218 -3.40 -3.85 7.66
C THR A 218 -2.61 -2.55 7.85
N ARG A 219 -1.52 -2.35 7.11
CA ARG A 219 -0.73 -1.11 7.17
C ARG A 219 -1.54 0.12 6.75
N THR A 220 -2.39 -0.02 5.74
CA THR A 220 -3.28 1.06 5.29
C THR A 220 -4.23 1.51 6.42
N ILE A 221 -4.79 0.58 7.20
CA ILE A 221 -5.64 0.91 8.34
C ILE A 221 -4.84 1.61 9.45
N GLU A 222 -3.64 1.14 9.73
CA GLU A 222 -2.74 1.76 10.72
C GLU A 222 -2.37 3.18 10.31
N ALA A 223 -1.97 3.37 9.05
CA ALA A 223 -1.69 4.68 8.48
C ALA A 223 -2.92 5.62 8.57
N LEU A 224 -4.12 5.12 8.23
CA LEU A 224 -5.36 5.90 8.35
C LEU A 224 -5.61 6.33 9.80
N ARG A 225 -5.47 5.43 10.76
CA ARG A 225 -5.67 5.75 12.18
C ARG A 225 -4.67 6.78 12.67
N GLN A 226 -3.41 6.63 12.29
CA GLN A 226 -2.35 7.57 12.65
C GLN A 226 -2.58 8.94 12.02
N SER A 227 -2.89 9.00 10.73
CA SER A 227 -3.19 10.26 10.02
C SER A 227 -4.38 10.98 10.62
N VAL A 228 -5.47 10.24 10.93
CA VAL A 228 -6.65 10.81 11.56
C VAL A 228 -6.35 11.29 12.99
N ALA A 229 -5.49 10.60 13.74
CA ALA A 229 -5.04 11.07 15.06
C ALA A 229 -4.20 12.35 14.95
N THR A 230 -3.35 12.47 13.92
CA THR A 230 -2.48 13.63 13.68
C THR A 230 -3.29 14.85 13.21
N PHE A 231 -4.16 14.68 12.23
CA PHE A 231 -4.89 15.79 11.60
C PHE A 231 -6.28 16.02 12.20
N GLY A 232 -6.70 15.21 13.16
CA GLY A 232 -8.01 15.24 13.81
C GLY A 232 -9.08 14.45 13.06
N GLY A 233 -10.13 14.06 13.76
CA GLY A 233 -11.23 13.25 13.24
C GLY A 233 -11.36 11.91 13.96
N SER A 234 -12.10 10.99 13.37
CA SER A 234 -12.29 9.63 13.89
C SER A 234 -12.43 8.62 12.77
N VAL A 235 -11.88 7.41 12.95
CA VAL A 235 -12.15 6.26 12.08
C VAL A 235 -13.37 5.53 12.63
N THR A 236 -14.50 5.62 11.92
CA THR A 236 -15.79 5.10 12.41
C THR A 236 -16.07 3.68 11.94
N ARG A 237 -15.60 3.30 10.75
CA ARG A 237 -15.84 1.99 10.14
C ARG A 237 -14.60 1.49 9.39
N VAL A 238 -14.35 0.19 9.49
CA VAL A 238 -13.32 -0.50 8.69
C VAL A 238 -13.93 -1.81 8.21
N ALA A 239 -13.88 -2.04 6.92
CA ALA A 239 -14.28 -3.30 6.30
C ALA A 239 -13.09 -3.93 5.56
N ARG A 240 -12.93 -5.24 5.72
CA ARG A 240 -11.92 -6.04 5.04
C ARG A 240 -12.58 -7.01 4.09
N TYR A 241 -11.99 -7.24 2.94
CA TYR A 241 -12.46 -8.21 1.98
C TYR A 241 -11.30 -9.10 1.50
N THR A 242 -11.63 -10.34 1.16
CA THR A 242 -10.64 -11.26 0.60
C THR A 242 -10.31 -10.87 -0.83
N SER A 243 -9.01 -10.77 -1.16
CA SER A 243 -8.52 -10.33 -2.47
C SER A 243 -8.56 -11.45 -3.51
N THR A 244 -9.77 -11.90 -3.89
CA THR A 244 -9.98 -12.78 -5.05
C THR A 244 -10.68 -12.01 -6.17
N ASP A 245 -10.31 -12.23 -7.43
CA ASP A 245 -10.78 -11.41 -8.57
C ASP A 245 -12.28 -11.56 -8.87
N THR A 246 -12.92 -12.60 -8.38
CA THR A 246 -14.31 -12.96 -8.67
C THR A 246 -15.25 -12.78 -7.49
N GLN A 247 -14.77 -12.29 -6.35
CA GLN A 247 -15.59 -12.19 -5.15
C GLN A 247 -16.63 -11.07 -5.26
N ASP A 248 -17.90 -11.40 -4.93
CA ASP A 248 -18.94 -10.41 -4.69
C ASP A 248 -18.66 -9.63 -3.40
N LEU A 249 -18.43 -8.34 -3.52
CA LEU A 249 -18.14 -7.45 -2.40
C LEU A 249 -19.40 -6.84 -1.77
N SER A 250 -20.56 -7.12 -2.32
CA SER A 250 -21.85 -6.60 -1.84
C SER A 250 -22.08 -6.83 -0.33
N PRO A 251 -21.80 -8.03 0.25
CA PRO A 251 -22.00 -8.23 1.69
C PRO A 251 -21.13 -7.32 2.55
N VAL A 252 -19.87 -7.11 2.14
CA VAL A 252 -18.90 -6.29 2.88
C VAL A 252 -19.26 -4.81 2.80
N ILE A 253 -19.62 -4.32 1.62
CA ILE A 253 -20.04 -2.93 1.41
C ILE A 253 -21.37 -2.64 2.11
N ARG A 254 -22.31 -3.56 2.06
CA ARG A 254 -23.59 -3.50 2.78
C ARG A 254 -23.40 -3.35 4.29
N GLN A 255 -22.47 -4.14 4.87
CA GLN A 255 -22.10 -4.03 6.28
C GLN A 255 -21.39 -2.72 6.59
N LEU A 256 -20.44 -2.29 5.74
CA LEU A 256 -19.73 -1.02 5.88
C LEU A 256 -20.71 0.17 5.93
N ALA A 257 -21.71 0.16 5.04
CA ALA A 257 -22.74 1.19 4.95
C ALA A 257 -23.76 1.14 6.09
N ASP A 258 -23.76 0.11 6.93
CA ASP A 258 -24.84 -0.15 7.91
C ASP A 258 -26.23 -0.18 7.26
N TYR A 259 -26.27 -0.68 6.01
CA TYR A 259 -27.43 -0.54 5.13
C TYR A 259 -28.70 -1.12 5.72
N ASP A 260 -28.63 -2.31 6.32
CA ASP A 260 -29.82 -2.99 6.87
C ASP A 260 -30.42 -2.24 8.06
N ALA A 261 -29.59 -1.75 8.97
CA ALA A 261 -30.05 -0.99 10.13
C ALA A 261 -30.66 0.35 9.69
N ARG A 262 -30.03 1.04 8.72
CA ARG A 262 -30.55 2.28 8.14
C ARG A 262 -31.89 2.06 7.41
N ARG A 263 -32.01 0.96 6.68
CA ARG A 263 -33.26 0.58 6.01
C ARG A 263 -34.37 0.24 7.00
N ALA A 264 -34.05 -0.49 8.06
CA ALA A 264 -34.99 -0.77 9.14
C ALA A 264 -35.45 0.50 9.85
N ALA A 265 -34.54 1.42 10.14
CA ALA A 265 -34.87 2.73 10.74
C ALA A 265 -35.79 3.57 9.85
N LEU A 266 -35.58 3.57 8.52
CA LEU A 266 -36.47 4.24 7.59
C LEU A 266 -37.90 3.65 7.63
N ARG A 267 -37.99 2.31 7.68
CA ARG A 267 -39.31 1.65 7.78
C ARG A 267 -40.04 2.08 9.04
N VAL A 268 -39.38 2.04 10.21
CA VAL A 268 -39.97 2.46 11.48
C VAL A 268 -40.40 3.94 11.41
N ASN A 269 -39.60 4.82 10.81
CA ASN A 269 -39.93 6.22 10.64
C ASN A 269 -41.17 6.42 9.75
N ARG A 270 -41.27 5.70 8.63
CA ARG A 270 -42.45 5.73 7.75
C ARG A 270 -43.71 5.25 8.46
N GLU A 271 -43.61 4.15 9.22
CA GLU A 271 -44.74 3.64 10.02
C GLU A 271 -45.21 4.65 11.08
N ALA A 272 -44.26 5.28 11.79
CA ALA A 272 -44.57 6.30 12.79
C ALA A 272 -45.23 7.57 12.19
N LEU A 273 -44.79 7.99 10.99
CA LEU A 273 -45.40 9.12 10.27
C LEU A 273 -46.80 8.77 9.75
N ALA A 274 -47.00 7.56 9.23
CA ALA A 274 -48.29 7.09 8.74
C ALA A 274 -49.32 7.00 9.87
N ALA A 275 -48.91 6.60 11.07
CA ALA A 275 -49.80 6.50 12.24
C ALA A 275 -50.36 7.86 12.71
N LYS A 276 -49.63 8.96 12.48
CA LYS A 276 -50.07 10.32 12.90
C LYS A 276 -51.20 10.90 12.04
N ASN A 277 -51.28 10.51 10.78
CA ASN A 277 -52.30 10.87 9.79
C ASN A 277 -52.64 12.38 9.65
N ASP A 278 -51.74 13.27 10.09
CA ASP A 278 -51.84 14.71 9.89
C ASP A 278 -51.17 15.16 8.57
N GLU A 279 -51.49 16.38 8.11
CA GLU A 279 -50.97 16.91 6.84
C GLU A 279 -49.44 17.07 6.83
N ALA A 280 -48.84 17.40 7.98
CA ALA A 280 -47.42 17.53 8.11
C ALA A 280 -46.73 16.17 7.94
N SER A 281 -47.28 15.10 8.55
CA SER A 281 -46.79 13.75 8.43
C SER A 281 -46.95 13.17 7.02
N LYS A 282 -48.07 13.48 6.33
CA LYS A 282 -48.27 13.14 4.92
C LYS A 282 -47.23 13.82 4.01
N ALA A 283 -46.97 15.09 4.25
CA ALA A 283 -45.93 15.83 3.52
C ALA A 283 -44.53 15.26 3.80
N ALA A 284 -44.24 14.84 5.05
CA ALA A 284 -42.98 14.18 5.41
C ALA A 284 -42.84 12.82 4.72
N LEU A 285 -43.93 12.00 4.69
CA LEU A 285 -43.92 10.72 3.96
C LEU A 285 -43.60 10.90 2.47
N LYS A 286 -44.23 11.93 1.84
CA LYS A 286 -43.96 12.22 0.43
C LYS A 286 -42.50 12.61 0.16
N ARG A 287 -41.77 13.22 1.12
CA ARG A 287 -40.34 13.51 1.00
C ARG A 287 -39.47 12.28 1.12
N LEU A 288 -40.01 11.20 1.69
CA LEU A 288 -39.32 9.92 1.81
C LEU A 288 -39.54 9.02 0.58
N ASP A 289 -40.37 9.45 -0.40
CA ASP A 289 -40.56 8.67 -1.63
C ASP A 289 -39.22 8.51 -2.37
N GLY A 290 -38.89 7.31 -2.75
CA GLY A 290 -37.61 6.98 -3.41
C GLY A 290 -36.38 6.94 -2.50
N VAL A 291 -36.51 7.26 -1.20
CA VAL A 291 -35.42 7.10 -0.23
C VAL A 291 -35.31 5.63 0.18
N GLU A 292 -34.10 5.07 0.16
CA GLU A 292 -33.89 3.66 0.48
C GLU A 292 -33.50 3.40 1.93
N THR A 293 -32.78 4.35 2.55
CA THR A 293 -32.30 4.25 3.94
C THR A 293 -32.51 5.54 4.73
N ALA A 294 -32.51 5.46 6.05
CA ALA A 294 -32.58 6.62 6.93
C ALA A 294 -31.18 7.24 7.12
N GLY A 295 -31.06 8.53 6.74
CA GLY A 295 -29.82 9.28 6.92
C GLY A 295 -28.64 8.77 6.07
N ASP A 296 -27.47 9.34 6.29
CA ASP A 296 -26.24 8.98 5.61
C ASP A 296 -25.46 7.90 6.37
N PRO A 297 -24.51 7.21 5.72
CA PRO A 297 -23.53 6.38 6.43
C PRO A 297 -22.78 7.21 7.48
N GLN A 298 -22.29 6.54 8.53
CA GLN A 298 -21.64 7.24 9.66
C GLN A 298 -20.19 7.65 9.36
N PHE A 299 -19.91 8.09 8.12
CA PHE A 299 -18.61 8.60 7.70
C PHE A 299 -18.76 9.63 6.57
N ASP A 300 -17.87 10.61 6.57
CA ASP A 300 -17.80 11.69 5.59
C ASP A 300 -16.85 11.36 4.44
N ALA A 301 -15.88 10.47 4.72
CA ALA A 301 -14.87 10.06 3.76
C ALA A 301 -14.63 8.54 3.82
N LEU A 302 -14.49 7.90 2.66
CA LEU A 302 -14.25 6.46 2.51
C LEU A 302 -12.95 6.23 1.76
N LEU A 303 -11.96 5.64 2.44
CA LEU A 303 -10.68 5.24 1.85
C LEU A 303 -10.82 3.88 1.15
N ILE A 304 -10.46 3.85 -0.14
CA ILE A 304 -10.45 2.65 -0.99
C ILE A 304 -9.06 2.58 -1.65
N PRO A 305 -8.06 1.95 -1.03
CA PRO A 305 -6.68 1.90 -1.51
C PRO A 305 -6.47 0.80 -2.56
N GLU A 306 -7.32 0.81 -3.58
CA GLU A 306 -7.32 -0.15 -4.68
C GLU A 306 -7.20 0.57 -6.01
N GLY A 307 -6.76 -0.14 -7.05
CA GLY A 307 -6.67 0.38 -8.40
C GLY A 307 -7.19 -0.60 -9.47
N GLY A 308 -7.14 -0.19 -10.72
CA GLY A 308 -7.42 -1.03 -11.87
C GLY A 308 -8.80 -1.71 -11.84
N SER A 309 -8.85 -2.99 -12.17
CA SER A 309 -10.10 -3.77 -12.28
C SER A 309 -10.83 -3.90 -10.94
N ARG A 310 -10.10 -3.99 -9.83
CA ARG A 310 -10.69 -4.12 -8.50
C ARG A 310 -11.44 -2.86 -8.09
N LEU A 311 -10.84 -1.70 -8.26
CA LEU A 311 -11.49 -0.41 -7.98
C LEU A 311 -12.77 -0.26 -8.80
N ARG A 312 -12.75 -0.63 -10.08
CA ARG A 312 -13.92 -0.60 -10.96
C ARG A 312 -15.02 -1.61 -10.57
N ALA A 313 -14.67 -2.71 -9.93
CA ALA A 313 -15.64 -3.65 -9.38
C ALA A 313 -16.29 -3.11 -8.08
N ILE A 314 -15.55 -2.38 -7.27
CA ILE A 314 -16.02 -1.79 -6.01
C ILE A 314 -16.93 -0.58 -6.27
N ALA A 315 -16.50 0.34 -7.10
CA ALA A 315 -17.07 1.67 -7.21
C ALA A 315 -18.59 1.69 -7.52
N PRO A 316 -19.12 0.92 -8.49
CA PRO A 316 -20.55 0.91 -8.76
C PRO A 316 -21.39 0.34 -7.60
N GLN A 317 -20.80 -0.54 -6.77
CA GLN A 317 -21.51 -1.15 -5.65
C GLN A 317 -21.74 -0.17 -4.49
N LEU A 318 -21.01 0.94 -4.41
CA LEU A 318 -21.22 1.95 -3.36
C LEU A 318 -22.63 2.51 -3.41
N SER A 319 -23.13 2.84 -4.59
CA SER A 319 -24.48 3.37 -4.78
C SER A 319 -25.58 2.33 -4.51
N LEU A 320 -25.32 1.03 -4.71
CA LEU A 320 -26.28 -0.04 -4.42
C LEU A 320 -26.61 -0.12 -2.91
N PHE A 321 -25.70 0.33 -2.06
CA PHE A 321 -25.89 0.34 -0.60
C PHE A 321 -26.01 1.75 -0.03
N ASP A 322 -26.49 2.68 -0.86
CA ASP A 322 -26.80 4.07 -0.50
C ASP A 322 -25.59 4.81 0.14
N ILE A 323 -24.39 4.54 -0.40
CA ILE A 323 -23.19 5.37 -0.19
C ILE A 323 -23.15 6.39 -1.33
N ASP A 324 -23.77 7.55 -1.10
CA ASP A 324 -23.81 8.63 -2.09
C ASP A 324 -22.46 9.37 -2.14
N THR A 325 -21.69 9.17 -3.19
CA THR A 325 -20.35 9.76 -3.36
C THR A 325 -20.36 11.29 -3.54
N ARG A 326 -21.53 11.90 -3.67
CA ARG A 326 -21.68 13.37 -3.59
C ARG A 326 -21.63 13.89 -2.15
N ARG A 327 -21.96 13.05 -1.17
CA ARG A 327 -21.96 13.35 0.27
C ARG A 327 -20.80 12.69 1.00
N VAL A 328 -20.46 11.46 0.63
CA VAL A 328 -19.31 10.71 1.15
C VAL A 328 -18.16 10.87 0.16
N ARG A 329 -17.11 11.55 0.57
CA ARG A 329 -15.93 11.72 -0.28
C ARG A 329 -15.13 10.42 -0.37
N THR A 330 -14.98 9.87 -1.57
CA THR A 330 -14.09 8.74 -1.79
C THR A 330 -12.63 9.20 -1.81
N LEU A 331 -11.76 8.45 -1.13
CA LEU A 331 -10.32 8.70 -1.05
C LEU A 331 -9.59 7.49 -1.63
N GLY A 332 -8.62 7.73 -2.50
CA GLY A 332 -7.82 6.70 -3.14
C GLY A 332 -6.36 6.70 -2.69
N SER A 333 -5.61 5.71 -3.19
CA SER A 333 -4.15 5.68 -3.22
C SER A 333 -3.63 6.20 -4.57
N PHE A 334 -2.31 6.23 -4.73
CA PHE A 334 -1.67 6.54 -6.02
C PHE A 334 -2.12 5.61 -7.16
N ASP A 335 -2.65 4.43 -6.83
CA ASP A 335 -3.18 3.49 -7.82
C ASP A 335 -4.43 4.00 -8.57
N TRP A 336 -5.06 5.08 -8.05
CA TRP A 336 -6.14 5.77 -8.75
C TRP A 336 -5.66 6.63 -9.94
N ASN A 337 -4.35 6.88 -10.03
CA ASN A 337 -3.74 7.57 -11.17
C ASN A 337 -3.70 6.64 -12.40
N ASP A 338 -4.86 6.33 -12.92
CA ASP A 338 -5.11 5.45 -14.06
C ASP A 338 -6.21 6.07 -14.92
N PRO A 339 -6.04 6.21 -16.24
CA PRO A 339 -7.07 6.76 -17.14
C PRO A 339 -8.44 6.08 -17.01
N LEU A 340 -8.46 4.80 -16.62
CA LEU A 340 -9.71 4.08 -16.42
C LEU A 340 -10.48 4.53 -15.17
N THR A 341 -9.81 5.11 -14.18
CA THR A 341 -10.47 5.71 -13.01
C THR A 341 -11.36 6.89 -13.43
N GLU A 342 -10.95 7.66 -14.42
CA GLU A 342 -11.71 8.79 -14.97
C GLU A 342 -12.96 8.38 -15.76
N THR A 343 -13.12 7.10 -16.06
CA THR A 343 -14.30 6.56 -16.73
C THR A 343 -15.37 6.05 -15.77
N GLU A 344 -15.07 6.01 -14.46
CA GLU A 344 -15.97 5.45 -13.44
C GLU A 344 -16.81 6.55 -12.76
N PRO A 345 -18.13 6.63 -13.06
CA PRO A 345 -18.98 7.70 -12.54
C PRO A 345 -19.07 7.74 -11.01
N ALA A 346 -18.98 6.59 -10.34
CA ALA A 346 -19.08 6.49 -8.90
C ALA A 346 -17.84 7.06 -8.17
N LEU A 347 -16.73 7.27 -8.89
CA LEU A 347 -15.52 7.89 -8.34
C LEU A 347 -15.43 9.39 -8.63
N ASN A 348 -16.37 9.94 -9.39
CA ASN A 348 -16.37 11.37 -9.71
C ASN A 348 -16.39 12.24 -8.46
N GLY A 349 -15.44 13.17 -8.35
CA GLY A 349 -15.22 13.99 -7.16
C GLY A 349 -14.37 13.32 -6.08
N GLY A 350 -13.95 12.06 -6.24
CA GLY A 350 -13.02 11.38 -5.33
C GLY A 350 -11.63 12.00 -5.37
N TRP A 351 -10.84 11.85 -4.30
CA TRP A 351 -9.51 12.43 -4.15
C TRP A 351 -8.46 11.35 -4.01
N TYR A 352 -7.31 11.54 -4.65
CA TYR A 352 -6.15 10.67 -4.48
C TYR A 352 -4.84 11.45 -4.53
N PRO A 353 -3.80 10.98 -3.82
CA PRO A 353 -2.48 11.60 -3.84
C PRO A 353 -1.70 11.13 -5.08
N THR A 354 -0.90 12.01 -5.66
CA THR A 354 -0.02 11.69 -6.79
C THR A 354 1.24 12.55 -6.76
N PRO A 355 2.37 12.10 -7.33
CA PRO A 355 3.46 12.99 -7.67
C PRO A 355 2.98 14.17 -8.52
N PRO A 356 3.71 15.32 -8.50
CA PRO A 356 3.37 16.45 -9.35
C PRO A 356 3.35 16.04 -10.83
N PRO A 357 2.22 16.15 -11.54
CA PRO A 357 2.11 15.62 -12.91
C PRO A 357 3.11 16.23 -13.89
N ASP A 358 3.39 17.52 -13.77
CA ASP A 358 4.30 18.22 -14.70
C ASP A 358 5.75 17.72 -14.60
N SER A 359 6.27 17.54 -13.38
CA SER A 359 7.62 17.00 -13.16
C SER A 359 7.73 15.57 -13.66
N ARG A 360 6.71 14.78 -13.38
CA ARG A 360 6.64 13.39 -13.81
C ARG A 360 6.57 13.26 -15.34
N ALA A 361 5.78 14.10 -16.01
CA ALA A 361 5.68 14.11 -17.47
C ALA A 361 7.03 14.43 -18.15
N GLN A 362 7.86 15.28 -17.54
CA GLN A 362 9.22 15.56 -18.02
C GLN A 362 10.11 14.31 -17.97
N PHE A 363 10.08 13.58 -16.87
CA PHE A 363 10.79 12.31 -16.72
C PHE A 363 10.30 11.28 -17.76
N GLU A 364 8.99 11.08 -17.87
CA GLU A 364 8.40 10.12 -18.80
C GLU A 364 8.75 10.44 -20.25
N THR A 365 8.72 11.73 -20.61
CA THR A 365 9.12 12.19 -21.95
C THR A 365 10.61 11.92 -22.23
N SER A 366 11.49 12.20 -21.27
CA SER A 366 12.93 11.95 -21.41
C SER A 366 13.23 10.47 -21.49
N TYR A 367 12.58 9.66 -20.67
CA TYR A 367 12.70 8.20 -20.69
C TYR A 367 12.23 7.62 -22.02
N GLN A 368 11.04 7.99 -22.48
CA GLN A 368 10.48 7.56 -23.76
C GLN A 368 11.40 7.93 -24.94
N LYS A 369 11.94 9.14 -24.92
CA LYS A 369 12.86 9.62 -25.96
C LYS A 369 14.17 8.81 -26.01
N THR A 370 14.66 8.40 -24.83
CA THR A 370 15.96 7.71 -24.71
C THR A 370 15.84 6.22 -24.99
N PHE A 371 14.78 5.56 -24.47
CA PHE A 371 14.65 4.11 -24.49
C PHE A 371 13.53 3.60 -25.42
N ASN A 372 12.79 4.49 -26.08
CA ASN A 372 11.64 4.17 -26.93
C ASN A 372 10.59 3.27 -26.22
N ALA A 373 10.41 3.47 -24.92
CA ALA A 373 9.50 2.72 -24.06
C ALA A 373 8.93 3.63 -22.96
N SER A 374 7.70 3.36 -22.53
CA SER A 374 7.13 4.06 -21.37
C SER A 374 7.66 3.45 -20.07
N PRO A 375 8.12 4.27 -19.10
CA PRO A 375 8.62 3.74 -17.84
C PRO A 375 7.47 3.18 -16.99
N PRO A 376 7.70 2.07 -16.24
CA PRO A 376 6.81 1.68 -15.16
C PRO A 376 6.69 2.81 -14.12
N ARG A 377 5.54 2.89 -13.43
CA ARG A 377 5.30 3.96 -12.42
C ARG A 377 6.41 4.11 -11.39
N ILE A 378 7.03 3.01 -10.95
CA ILE A 378 8.06 3.02 -9.91
C ILE A 378 9.48 3.27 -10.45
N ALA A 379 9.68 3.37 -11.76
CA ALA A 379 10.99 3.63 -12.35
C ALA A 379 11.56 5.00 -11.92
N SER A 380 10.70 5.98 -11.68
CA SER A 380 11.07 7.29 -11.15
C SER A 380 11.80 7.22 -9.80
N ILE A 381 11.55 6.20 -8.98
CA ILE A 381 12.24 6.03 -7.69
C ILE A 381 13.74 5.77 -7.91
N ALA A 382 14.09 4.94 -8.88
CA ALA A 382 15.49 4.70 -9.23
C ALA A 382 16.13 5.96 -9.82
N PHE A 383 15.41 6.71 -10.64
CA PHE A 383 15.83 8.00 -11.17
C PHE A 383 16.11 9.00 -10.03
N ASP A 384 15.14 9.23 -9.13
CA ASP A 384 15.23 10.20 -8.03
C ASP A 384 16.39 9.88 -7.07
N THR A 385 16.53 8.60 -6.69
CA THR A 385 17.58 8.17 -5.76
C THR A 385 18.98 8.20 -6.38
N THR A 386 19.08 8.00 -7.69
CA THR A 386 20.33 8.17 -8.41
C THR A 386 20.69 9.64 -8.51
N LEU A 387 19.74 10.54 -8.78
CA LEU A 387 19.97 11.99 -8.72
C LEU A 387 20.41 12.44 -7.32
N LEU A 388 19.76 11.93 -6.26
CA LEU A 388 20.17 12.19 -4.88
C LEU A 388 21.63 11.79 -4.69
N ALA A 389 22.03 10.59 -5.11
CA ALA A 389 23.42 10.15 -5.00
C ALA A 389 24.37 11.07 -5.78
N ALA A 390 24.01 11.47 -7.01
CA ALA A 390 24.80 12.37 -7.83
C ALA A 390 24.95 13.76 -7.17
N VAL A 391 23.88 14.32 -6.60
CA VAL A 391 23.91 15.61 -5.88
C VAL A 391 24.86 15.54 -4.70
N LEU A 392 24.82 14.46 -3.91
CA LEU A 392 25.71 14.29 -2.75
C LEU A 392 27.19 14.12 -3.13
N THR A 393 27.49 13.76 -4.38
CA THR A 393 28.88 13.69 -4.88
C THR A 393 29.43 15.03 -5.37
N ARG A 394 28.60 16.06 -5.55
CA ARG A 394 29.04 17.39 -6.00
C ARG A 394 29.89 18.11 -4.97
N THR A 395 29.57 17.92 -3.69
CA THR A 395 30.32 18.50 -2.56
C THR A 395 31.07 17.40 -1.84
N ASP A 396 32.33 17.64 -1.55
CA ASP A 396 33.10 16.72 -0.73
C ASP A 396 32.56 16.71 0.70
N PRO A 397 32.56 15.57 1.37
CA PRO A 397 32.16 15.48 2.77
C PRO A 397 33.19 16.18 3.68
N ASP A 398 32.77 16.56 4.88
CA ASP A 398 33.69 17.03 5.90
C ASP A 398 34.75 15.97 6.22
N PRO A 399 35.97 16.38 6.65
CA PRO A 399 37.02 15.44 7.00
C PRO A 399 36.55 14.37 8.01
N GLY A 400 36.66 13.11 7.65
CA GLY A 400 36.20 11.98 8.49
C GLY A 400 34.75 11.62 8.34
N GLN A 401 33.95 12.31 7.54
CA GLN A 401 32.56 11.99 7.26
C GLN A 401 32.45 11.13 5.98
N ALA A 402 31.60 10.12 6.02
CA ALA A 402 31.28 9.33 4.82
C ALA A 402 30.43 10.16 3.83
N ARG A 403 30.67 9.96 2.53
CA ARG A 403 29.99 10.67 1.43
C ARG A 403 28.48 10.52 1.49
N PHE A 404 28.00 9.34 1.85
CA PHE A 404 26.58 9.01 2.04
C PHE A 404 26.26 8.78 3.51
N SER A 405 26.76 9.66 4.40
CA SER A 405 26.41 9.57 5.82
C SER A 405 24.93 9.82 6.04
N ILE A 406 24.40 9.34 7.18
CA ILE A 406 22.98 9.51 7.51
C ILE A 406 22.59 10.97 7.53
N GLU A 407 23.43 11.84 8.07
CA GLU A 407 23.20 13.30 8.14
C GLU A 407 23.05 13.91 6.74
N ARG A 408 23.88 13.49 5.80
CA ARG A 408 23.82 13.97 4.41
C ARG A 408 22.64 13.40 3.65
N LEU A 409 22.23 12.18 3.95
CA LEU A 409 21.05 11.54 3.36
C LEU A 409 19.73 12.13 3.91
N THR A 410 19.71 12.53 5.20
CA THR A 410 18.49 13.00 5.89
C THR A 410 18.40 14.53 5.97
N GLN A 411 18.90 15.24 4.96
CA GLN A 411 18.83 16.71 4.93
C GLN A 411 17.40 17.20 5.06
N PRO A 412 17.12 18.19 5.94
CA PRO A 412 15.75 18.68 6.18
C PRO A 412 15.07 19.22 4.93
N ASN A 413 15.82 19.90 4.06
CA ASN A 413 15.29 20.45 2.80
C ASN A 413 14.98 19.39 1.76
N GLY A 414 15.53 18.17 1.93
CA GLY A 414 15.35 17.06 1.00
C GLY A 414 15.99 17.29 -0.37
N PHE A 415 15.41 16.63 -1.36
CA PHE A 415 15.91 16.57 -2.73
C PHE A 415 14.75 16.77 -3.70
N ALA A 416 15.05 17.30 -4.88
CA ALA A 416 14.09 17.38 -5.99
C ALA A 416 14.33 16.23 -6.97
N GLY A 417 13.26 15.63 -7.47
CA GLY A 417 13.30 14.55 -8.42
C GLY A 417 12.12 14.60 -9.40
N ALA A 418 11.97 13.55 -10.19
CA ALA A 418 10.88 13.39 -11.15
C ALA A 418 9.49 13.37 -10.46
N ASP A 419 9.43 12.80 -9.26
CA ASP A 419 8.20 12.74 -8.47
C ASP A 419 8.04 13.93 -7.51
N GLY A 420 8.69 15.07 -7.82
CA GLY A 420 8.68 16.26 -6.98
C GLY A 420 9.73 16.21 -5.88
N ILE A 421 9.49 16.95 -4.79
CA ILE A 421 10.41 16.96 -3.66
C ILE A 421 10.23 15.72 -2.78
N PHE A 422 11.33 15.23 -2.24
CA PHE A 422 11.31 14.17 -1.23
C PHE A 422 12.47 14.34 -0.24
N ARG A 423 12.31 13.82 0.98
CA ARG A 423 13.37 13.73 1.97
C ARG A 423 13.34 12.38 2.67
N LEU A 424 14.51 11.91 3.07
CA LEU A 424 14.63 10.72 3.91
C LEU A 424 14.56 11.14 5.37
N LYS A 425 13.66 10.56 6.15
CA LYS A 425 13.52 10.89 7.58
C LYS A 425 14.37 9.96 8.45
N SER A 426 14.64 10.39 9.67
CA SER A 426 15.41 9.61 10.64
C SER A 426 14.79 8.26 11.01
N ASN A 427 13.49 8.07 10.81
CA ASN A 427 12.84 6.78 10.98
C ASN A 427 13.03 5.83 9.78
N GLY A 428 13.77 6.25 8.74
CA GLY A 428 14.04 5.46 7.53
C GLY A 428 12.94 5.52 6.48
N ILE A 429 11.84 6.25 6.67
CA ILE A 429 10.77 6.38 5.67
C ILE A 429 10.91 7.71 4.93
N ALA A 430 10.90 7.68 3.60
CA ALA A 430 10.88 8.89 2.81
C ALA A 430 9.57 9.64 2.97
N GLU A 431 9.63 10.96 3.07
CA GLU A 431 8.50 11.86 2.94
C GLU A 431 8.51 12.47 1.54
N ARG A 432 7.36 12.49 0.86
CA ARG A 432 7.21 13.00 -0.51
C ARG A 432 6.22 14.15 -0.58
N GLY A 433 6.55 15.15 -1.37
CA GLY A 433 5.64 16.24 -1.69
C GLY A 433 4.62 15.82 -2.74
N LEU A 434 3.47 15.28 -2.30
CA LEU A 434 2.42 14.81 -3.19
C LEU A 434 1.37 15.89 -3.45
N ALA A 435 0.88 15.99 -4.68
CA ALA A 435 -0.34 16.69 -5.04
C ALA A 435 -1.57 15.88 -4.62
N VAL A 436 -2.73 16.53 -4.55
CA VAL A 436 -4.03 15.86 -4.47
C VAL A 436 -4.79 16.14 -5.75
N VAL A 437 -5.26 15.09 -6.39
CA VAL A 437 -6.05 15.14 -7.61
C VAL A 437 -7.49 14.76 -7.30
N GLU A 438 -8.44 15.48 -7.90
CA GLU A 438 -9.85 15.15 -7.89
C GLU A 438 -10.22 14.46 -9.20
N VAL A 439 -10.85 13.30 -9.08
CA VAL A 439 -11.36 12.54 -10.23
C VAL A 439 -12.51 13.29 -10.88
N HIS A 440 -12.40 13.55 -12.16
CA HIS A 440 -13.49 14.01 -13.00
C HIS A 440 -13.62 13.11 -14.21
N LEU A 441 -14.84 12.92 -14.68
CA LEU A 441 -15.09 12.20 -15.91
C LEU A 441 -14.31 12.84 -17.06
N ARG A 442 -13.40 12.10 -17.68
CA ARG A 442 -12.55 12.45 -18.82
C ARG A 442 -11.37 13.39 -18.55
N ALA A 443 -11.28 14.04 -17.40
CA ALA A 443 -10.14 14.90 -17.08
C ALA A 443 -10.06 15.20 -15.59
N SER A 444 -9.22 14.48 -14.87
CA SER A 444 -8.91 14.76 -13.46
C SER A 444 -8.18 16.09 -13.31
N ARG A 445 -8.31 16.74 -12.15
CA ARG A 445 -7.68 18.04 -11.88
C ARG A 445 -6.96 18.07 -10.55
N ILE A 446 -5.89 18.82 -10.46
CA ILE A 446 -5.19 19.10 -9.21
C ILE A 446 -6.06 20.05 -8.36
N VAL A 447 -6.43 19.61 -7.15
CA VAL A 447 -7.19 20.39 -6.16
C VAL A 447 -6.37 20.72 -4.93
N GLY A 448 -5.23 20.04 -4.74
CA GLY A 448 -4.23 20.34 -3.74
C GLY A 448 -2.84 20.27 -4.38
N PRO A 449 -2.19 21.41 -4.65
CA PRO A 449 -0.85 21.38 -5.26
C PRO A 449 0.15 20.67 -4.36
N ALA A 450 1.17 20.07 -4.97
CA ALA A 450 2.30 19.51 -4.24
C ALA A 450 3.11 20.65 -3.59
N PRO A 451 3.64 20.45 -2.36
CA PRO A 451 4.55 21.39 -1.76
C PRO A 451 5.85 21.46 -2.58
N THR A 452 6.46 22.65 -2.65
CA THR A 452 7.75 22.88 -3.29
C THR A 452 8.90 22.94 -2.29
N THR A 453 8.60 23.01 -1.00
CA THR A 453 9.55 22.96 0.12
C THR A 453 8.94 22.16 1.28
N PHE A 454 9.80 21.63 2.17
CA PHE A 454 9.35 20.96 3.41
C PHE A 454 9.30 21.92 4.62
N ASP A 455 9.69 23.19 4.45
CA ASP A 455 9.75 24.19 5.53
C ASP A 455 8.37 24.84 5.81
N GLN A 456 7.36 24.59 4.99
CA GLN A 456 6.03 25.12 5.24
C GLN A 456 5.21 24.07 6.01
N PRO A 457 4.60 24.46 7.16
CA PRO A 457 3.60 23.62 7.80
C PRO A 457 2.47 23.37 6.77
N THR A 458 2.15 22.13 6.56
CA THR A 458 0.99 21.73 5.75
C THR A 458 -0.28 22.17 6.47
N ASN A 459 -0.72 23.40 6.18
CA ASN A 459 -2.03 23.89 6.61
C ASN A 459 -3.15 23.24 5.80
#